data_b2e64e97af2419d0b34417d7a82ded2e
#
_entry.id   b2e64e97af2419d0b34417d7a82ded2e
#
_cell.length_a   1.000
_cell.length_b   1.000
_cell.length_c   1.000
_cell.angle_alpha   90.00
_cell.angle_beta   90.00
_cell.angle_gamma   90.00
#
_symmetry.space_group_name_H-M   'P 1'
#
loop_
_entity.id
_entity.type
_entity.pdbx_description
1 polymer ?
#
loop_
_entity_poly.entity_id
_entity_poly.type
_entity_poly.pdbx_seq_one_letter_code
_entity_poly.pdbx_strand_id
1 'polypeptide(L)'
;MGKTSGQGVAHKPDDESRKIVKMLSAVGTRHEDIASKLDITDDTLRKHYRKELDEGRIEANASVAQTLFQQAKNGNTTAAIFWLKTRAQWRENDRLELTGANGGPIETFIKWAKES
;
A
#
# COMPACT_ATOMS: atom_id res chain seq x y z
N MET A 1 32.54 9.71 6.45
CA MET A 1 32.10 10.58 6.89
C MET A 1 30.73 10.82 6.80
N GLY A 2 30.01 10.17 6.03
CA GLY A 2 28.66 10.43 5.84
C GLY A 2 27.81 10.44 7.05
N LYS A 3 28.16 9.71 8.03
CA LYS A 3 27.30 9.64 9.18
C LYS A 3 27.32 10.87 10.07
N THR A 4 28.10 11.80 9.72
CA THR A 4 28.15 12.98 10.56
C THR A 4 26.92 13.84 10.35
N SER A 5 26.20 13.66 9.27
CA SER A 5 25.10 14.55 8.99
C SER A 5 24.02 14.54 10.08
N GLY A 6 23.89 13.47 10.82
CA GLY A 6 22.91 13.41 11.88
C GLY A 6 23.45 13.80 13.23
N GLN A 7 24.73 14.21 13.31
CA GLN A 7 25.35 14.45 14.58
C GLN A 7 25.66 15.90 14.76
N GLY A 8 24.96 16.56 15.62
CA GLY A 8 25.22 17.94 15.91
C GLY A 8 24.78 18.91 14.84
N VAL A 9 24.37 18.41 13.68
CA VAL A 9 23.88 19.26 12.61
C VAL A 9 22.52 18.76 12.22
N ALA A 10 21.53 19.64 12.31
CA ALA A 10 20.17 19.23 11.98
C ALA A 10 20.06 18.92 10.50
N HIS A 11 19.39 17.83 10.19
CA HIS A 11 19.11 17.47 8.83
C HIS A 11 18.10 18.44 8.25
N LYS A 12 18.32 18.87 7.03
CA LYS A 12 17.41 19.80 6.36
C LYS A 12 16.83 19.15 5.13
N PRO A 13 15.56 18.76 5.19
CA PRO A 13 14.92 18.17 4.02
C PRO A 13 14.83 19.15 2.86
N ASP A 14 15.03 18.65 1.66
CA ASP A 14 14.82 19.45 0.47
C ASP A 14 13.90 18.68 -0.47
N ASP A 15 13.55 19.31 -1.59
CA ASP A 15 12.59 18.73 -2.50
C ASP A 15 13.07 17.39 -3.05
N GLU A 16 14.35 17.30 -3.35
CA GLU A 16 14.88 16.08 -3.91
C GLU A 16 14.84 14.94 -2.90
N SER A 17 15.26 15.21 -1.68
CA SER A 17 15.23 14.16 -0.66
C SER A 17 13.80 13.75 -0.35
N ARG A 18 12.85 14.69 -0.37
CA ARG A 18 11.45 14.34 -0.15
C ARG A 18 10.93 13.42 -1.24
N LYS A 19 11.29 13.68 -2.50
CA LYS A 19 10.88 12.82 -3.59
C LYS A 19 11.49 11.43 -3.46
N ILE A 20 12.75 11.36 -3.06
CA ILE A 20 13.42 10.08 -2.89
C ILE A 20 12.73 9.27 -1.80
N VAL A 21 12.43 9.89 -0.67
CA VAL A 21 11.77 9.19 0.43
C VAL A 21 10.41 8.69 -0.01
N LYS A 22 9.64 9.53 -0.68
CA LYS A 22 8.31 9.14 -1.12
C LYS A 22 8.38 7.96 -2.10
N MET A 23 9.31 8.00 -3.05
CA MET A 23 9.45 6.93 -4.01
C MET A 23 9.88 5.64 -3.35
N LEU A 24 10.86 5.69 -2.46
CA LEU A 24 11.33 4.50 -1.79
C LEU A 24 10.26 3.90 -0.88
N SER A 25 9.49 4.76 -0.23
CA SER A 25 8.38 4.28 0.59
C SER A 25 7.32 3.61 -0.28
N ALA A 26 7.08 4.16 -1.46
CA ALA A 26 6.07 3.60 -2.37
C ALA A 26 6.42 2.17 -2.78
N VAL A 27 7.71 1.88 -2.97
CA VAL A 27 8.10 0.54 -3.38
C VAL A 27 8.39 -0.38 -2.19
N GLY A 28 8.08 0.06 -0.98
CA GLY A 28 8.17 -0.81 0.18
C GLY A 28 9.53 -0.90 0.85
N THR A 29 10.41 0.04 0.58
CA THR A 29 11.74 0.04 1.19
C THR A 29 11.62 0.27 2.69
N ARG A 30 12.39 -0.48 3.46
CA ARG A 30 12.35 -0.35 4.90
C ARG A 30 12.90 1.01 5.34
N HIS A 31 12.37 1.52 6.44
CA HIS A 31 12.78 2.84 6.91
C HIS A 31 14.28 2.91 7.17
N GLU A 32 14.86 1.85 7.72
CA GLU A 32 16.29 1.87 7.98
C GLU A 32 17.10 1.98 6.70
N ASP A 33 16.62 1.39 5.62
CA ASP A 33 17.32 1.48 4.35
C ASP A 33 17.16 2.86 3.72
N ILE A 34 15.97 3.44 3.86
CA ILE A 34 15.77 4.81 3.38
C ILE A 34 16.66 5.78 4.15
N ALA A 35 16.72 5.61 5.47
CA ALA A 35 17.54 6.46 6.30
C ALA A 35 19.01 6.33 5.92
N SER A 36 19.43 5.11 5.65
CA SER A 36 20.81 4.87 5.25
C SER A 36 21.11 5.56 3.91
N LYS A 37 20.16 5.53 3.00
CA LYS A 37 20.33 6.19 1.70
C LYS A 37 20.55 7.69 1.87
N LEU A 38 19.86 8.30 2.82
CA LEU A 38 19.99 9.73 3.09
C LEU A 38 21.06 10.03 4.11
N ASP A 39 21.70 8.99 4.66
CA ASP A 39 22.76 9.15 5.65
C ASP A 39 22.25 9.83 6.92
N ILE A 40 21.09 9.42 7.35
CA ILE A 40 20.48 9.92 8.59
C ILE A 40 20.00 8.71 9.40
N THR A 41 19.59 8.98 10.63
CA THR A 41 19.05 7.92 11.47
C THR A 41 17.59 7.68 11.18
N ASP A 42 17.07 6.52 11.62
CA ASP A 42 15.67 6.20 11.47
C ASP A 42 14.79 7.25 12.14
N ASP A 43 15.21 7.72 13.32
CA ASP A 43 14.43 8.71 14.04
C ASP A 43 14.36 10.02 13.27
N THR A 44 15.48 10.44 12.70
CA THR A 44 15.50 11.65 11.89
C THR A 44 14.62 11.49 10.66
N LEU A 45 14.67 10.32 10.04
CA LEU A 45 13.83 10.06 8.89
C LEU A 45 12.34 10.22 9.25
N ARG A 46 11.92 9.55 10.31
CA ARG A 46 10.53 9.62 10.71
C ARG A 46 10.12 11.00 11.16
N LYS A 47 11.04 11.73 11.75
CA LYS A 47 10.74 13.07 12.22
C LYS A 47 10.49 14.04 11.07
N HIS A 48 11.35 13.99 10.06
CA HIS A 48 11.30 14.98 8.98
C HIS A 48 10.55 14.55 7.75
N TYR A 49 10.31 13.25 7.57
CA TYR A 49 9.71 12.73 6.34
C TYR A 49 8.47 11.90 6.57
N ARG A 50 7.79 12.10 7.70
CA ARG A 50 6.61 11.31 8.01
C ARG A 50 5.56 11.43 6.90
N LYS A 51 5.37 12.63 6.40
CA LYS A 51 4.41 12.85 5.35
C LYS A 51 4.76 12.07 4.10
N GLU A 52 6.04 12.16 3.69
CA GLU A 52 6.46 11.47 2.49
C GLU A 52 6.41 9.96 2.64
N LEU A 53 6.76 9.46 3.82
CA LEU A 53 6.68 8.03 4.07
C LEU A 53 5.23 7.55 3.96
N ASP A 54 4.32 8.29 4.56
CA ASP A 54 2.91 7.91 4.52
C ASP A 54 2.32 8.05 3.13
N GLU A 55 2.62 9.16 2.46
CA GLU A 55 2.06 9.40 1.13
C GLU A 55 2.54 8.36 0.13
N GLY A 56 3.82 8.00 0.19
CA GLY A 56 4.34 6.99 -0.72
C GLY A 56 3.63 5.67 -0.53
N ARG A 57 3.47 5.24 0.72
CA ARG A 57 2.81 3.99 1.00
C ARG A 57 1.35 4.02 0.58
N ILE A 58 0.67 5.11 0.89
CA ILE A 58 -0.75 5.23 0.57
C ILE A 58 -0.98 5.24 -0.94
N GLU A 59 -0.15 5.99 -1.67
CA GLU A 59 -0.31 6.05 -3.12
C GLU A 59 -0.06 4.71 -3.76
N ALA A 60 0.96 3.99 -3.28
CA ALA A 60 1.24 2.68 -3.83
C ALA A 60 0.11 1.70 -3.54
N ASN A 61 -0.39 1.72 -2.30
CA ASN A 61 -1.50 0.85 -1.94
C ASN A 61 -2.74 1.17 -2.75
N ALA A 62 -3.01 2.46 -2.97
CA ALA A 62 -4.17 2.85 -3.74
C ALA A 62 -4.06 2.38 -5.18
N SER A 63 -2.87 2.46 -5.75
CA SER A 63 -2.65 2.03 -7.13
C SER A 63 -2.89 0.52 -7.28
N VAL A 64 -2.33 -0.27 -6.37
CA VAL A 64 -2.51 -1.71 -6.42
C VAL A 64 -3.95 -2.09 -6.15
N ALA A 65 -4.59 -1.40 -5.19
CA ALA A 65 -5.98 -1.67 -4.88
C ALA A 65 -6.87 -1.39 -6.08
N GLN A 66 -6.57 -0.35 -6.82
CA GLN A 66 -7.34 -0.02 -8.02
C GLN A 66 -7.20 -1.13 -9.06
N THR A 67 -5.99 -1.63 -9.26
CA THR A 67 -5.77 -2.73 -10.20
C THR A 67 -6.51 -3.98 -9.75
N LEU A 68 -6.45 -4.29 -8.46
CA LEU A 68 -7.15 -5.44 -7.93
C LEU A 68 -8.65 -5.31 -8.15
N PHE A 69 -9.19 -4.14 -7.89
CA PHE A 69 -10.61 -3.88 -8.07
C PHE A 69 -11.00 -4.07 -9.54
N GLN A 70 -10.18 -3.56 -10.46
CA GLN A 70 -10.47 -3.72 -11.87
C GLN A 70 -10.45 -5.19 -12.29
N GLN A 71 -9.50 -5.96 -11.77
CA GLN A 71 -9.44 -7.37 -12.09
C GLN A 71 -10.66 -8.11 -11.55
N ALA A 72 -11.10 -7.75 -10.35
CA ALA A 72 -12.29 -8.35 -9.79
C ALA A 72 -13.51 -8.04 -10.64
N LYS A 73 -13.61 -6.80 -11.10
CA LYS A 73 -14.73 -6.39 -11.95
C LYS A 73 -14.70 -7.11 -13.30
N ASN A 74 -13.51 -7.47 -13.76
CA ASN A 74 -13.38 -8.14 -15.05
C ASN A 74 -13.55 -9.65 -14.95
N GLY A 75 -13.92 -10.16 -13.79
CA GLY A 75 -14.24 -11.57 -13.66
C GLY A 75 -13.18 -12.42 -13.01
N ASN A 76 -12.11 -11.81 -12.48
CA ASN A 76 -11.09 -12.60 -11.81
C ASN A 76 -11.59 -12.96 -10.41
N THR A 77 -11.94 -14.23 -10.23
CA THR A 77 -12.52 -14.69 -8.98
C THR A 77 -11.56 -14.56 -7.81
N THR A 78 -10.29 -14.87 -8.04
CA THR A 78 -9.28 -14.74 -6.98
C THR A 78 -9.20 -13.30 -6.50
N ALA A 79 -9.18 -12.36 -7.43
CA ALA A 79 -9.13 -10.95 -7.07
C ALA A 79 -10.38 -10.53 -6.30
N ALA A 80 -11.54 -11.04 -6.70
CA ALA A 80 -12.78 -10.71 -6.01
C ALA A 80 -12.78 -11.22 -4.58
N ILE A 81 -12.32 -12.45 -4.40
CA ILE A 81 -12.26 -13.04 -3.07
C ILE A 81 -11.28 -12.27 -2.20
N PHE A 82 -10.12 -11.95 -2.74
CA PHE A 82 -9.12 -11.20 -1.99
C PHE A 82 -9.66 -9.84 -1.59
N TRP A 83 -10.33 -9.16 -2.50
CA TRP A 83 -10.93 -7.87 -2.22
C TRP A 83 -11.93 -7.97 -1.08
N LEU A 84 -12.83 -8.95 -1.16
CA LEU A 84 -13.85 -9.11 -0.15
C LEU A 84 -13.26 -9.42 1.22
N LYS A 85 -12.21 -10.22 1.26
CA LYS A 85 -11.59 -10.57 2.53
C LYS A 85 -10.82 -9.41 3.15
N THR A 86 -10.16 -8.61 2.34
CA THR A 86 -9.27 -7.59 2.86
C THR A 86 -9.90 -6.21 2.93
N ARG A 87 -10.74 -5.88 1.97
CA ARG A 87 -11.31 -4.52 1.92
C ARG A 87 -12.71 -4.48 2.49
N ALA A 88 -13.50 -5.52 2.27
CA ALA A 88 -14.85 -5.59 2.80
C ALA A 88 -14.91 -6.39 4.09
N GLN A 89 -13.79 -6.96 4.48
CA GLN A 89 -13.65 -7.68 5.76
C GLN A 89 -14.59 -8.88 5.86
N TRP A 90 -14.84 -9.53 4.75
CA TRP A 90 -15.64 -10.74 4.75
C TRP A 90 -14.78 -11.88 5.29
N ARG A 91 -15.40 -12.77 6.06
CA ARG A 91 -14.71 -13.89 6.64
C ARG A 91 -14.94 -15.15 5.84
N GLU A 92 -14.18 -16.19 6.17
CA GLU A 92 -14.26 -17.43 5.43
C GLU A 92 -15.66 -18.02 5.46
N ASN A 93 -16.30 -18.02 6.61
CA ASN A 93 -17.65 -18.59 6.68
C ASN A 93 -18.67 -17.73 5.94
N ASP A 94 -18.46 -16.43 5.90
CA ASP A 94 -19.32 -15.57 5.09
C ASP A 94 -19.19 -15.95 3.64
N ARG A 95 -17.98 -16.21 3.18
CA ARG A 95 -17.76 -16.60 1.81
C ARG A 95 -18.43 -17.91 1.48
N LEU A 96 -18.38 -18.87 2.41
CA LEU A 96 -19.03 -20.13 2.19
C LEU A 96 -20.54 -20.00 2.05
N GLU A 97 -21.13 -19.16 2.88
CA GLU A 97 -22.56 -18.91 2.76
C GLU A 97 -22.89 -18.29 1.42
N LEU A 98 -22.05 -17.36 1.00
CA LEU A 98 -22.30 -16.67 -0.25
C LEU A 98 -22.19 -17.59 -1.44
N THR A 99 -21.34 -18.60 -1.37
CA THR A 99 -21.14 -19.51 -2.48
C THR A 99 -22.04 -20.73 -2.40
N GLY A 100 -22.98 -20.72 -1.46
CA GLY A 100 -23.85 -21.86 -1.31
C GLY A 100 -24.73 -22.05 -2.52
N ALA A 101 -25.74 -22.74 -2.36
CA ALA A 101 -26.68 -23.23 -3.32
C ALA A 101 -26.63 -22.82 -4.77
N ASN A 102 -26.36 -21.66 -5.14
CA ASN A 102 -26.51 -21.24 -6.51
C ASN A 102 -25.26 -20.83 -7.21
N GLY A 103 -24.16 -21.31 -6.77
CA GLY A 103 -22.93 -20.87 -7.33
C GLY A 103 -22.58 -19.51 -6.86
N GLY A 104 -23.42 -18.98 -6.16
CA GLY A 104 -23.17 -18.04 -5.33
C GLY A 104 -22.99 -16.63 -5.54
N PRO A 105 -22.95 -15.95 -4.45
CA PRO A 105 -22.81 -14.51 -4.45
C PRO A 105 -21.51 -14.01 -5.02
N ILE A 106 -20.45 -14.82 -5.00
CA ILE A 106 -19.19 -14.36 -5.57
C ILE A 106 -19.35 -14.16 -7.08
N GLU A 107 -19.98 -15.11 -7.75
CA GLU A 107 -20.25 -14.92 -9.16
C GLU A 107 -21.19 -13.75 -9.38
N THR A 108 -22.18 -13.61 -8.53
CA THR A 108 -23.12 -12.51 -8.62
C THR A 108 -22.40 -11.18 -8.41
N PHE A 109 -21.49 -11.15 -7.45
CA PHE A 109 -20.71 -9.95 -7.20
C PHE A 109 -19.89 -9.57 -8.42
N ILE A 110 -19.23 -10.55 -9.03
CA ILE A 110 -18.39 -10.28 -10.19
C ILE A 110 -19.24 -9.75 -11.33
N LYS A 111 -20.38 -10.35 -11.54
CA LYS A 111 -21.28 -9.92 -12.59
C LYS A 111 -21.76 -8.49 -12.35
N TRP A 112 -22.15 -8.21 -11.13
CA TRP A 112 -22.60 -6.88 -10.76
C TRP A 112 -21.49 -5.85 -10.95
N ALA A 113 -20.30 -6.19 -10.54
CA ALA A 113 -19.18 -5.28 -10.64
C ALA A 113 -18.83 -4.97 -12.09
N LYS A 114 -18.99 -5.95 -12.97
CA LYS A 114 -18.68 -5.73 -14.37
C LYS A 114 -19.68 -4.79 -15.02
N GLU A 115 -20.90 -4.80 -14.50
CA GLU A 115 -21.94 -3.94 -15.04
C GLU A 115 -21.92 -2.55 -14.44
N SER A 116 -21.14 -2.36 -13.41
CA SER A 116 -21.01 -1.06 -12.78
C SER A 116 -20.03 -0.19 -13.53
#